data_43dded13ffb31035d50d9a1b830411d7
#
_entry.id   43dded13ffb31035d50d9a1b830411d7
#
_cell.length_a   1.000
_cell.length_b   1.000
_cell.length_c   1.000
_cell.angle_alpha   90.00
_cell.angle_beta   90.00
_cell.angle_gamma   90.00
#
_symmetry.space_group_name_H-M   'P 1'
#
loop_
_entity.id
_entity.type
_entity.pdbx_description
1 polymer ?
#
loop_
_entity_poly.entity_id
_entity_poly.type
_entity_poly.pdbx_seq_one_letter_code
_entity_poly.pdbx_strand_id
1 'polypeptide(L)' 'MTDRIVCSCITCPKCGTWVVVEREMTRETNKDKVNTTCPGPECGKQFAFAVGETKVFELPMNLFERRHFYRSELA' A
#
# COMPACT_ATOMS: atom_id res chain seq x y z
N MET A 1 6.95 23.09 3.87
CA MET A 1 7.27 22.10 2.84
C MET A 1 6.66 20.77 3.17
N THR A 2 6.08 20.16 2.20
CA THR A 2 5.43 18.88 2.40
C THR A 2 6.38 17.77 1.99
N ASP A 3 6.72 16.92 2.93
CA ASP A 3 7.55 15.77 2.62
C ASP A 3 6.67 14.69 2.01
N ARG A 4 7.09 14.21 0.86
CA ARG A 4 6.37 13.14 0.18
C ARG A 4 7.26 11.92 0.08
N ILE A 5 6.64 10.77 0.19
CA ILE A 5 7.34 9.50 0.19
C ILE A 5 6.80 8.65 -0.95
N VAL A 6 7.71 8.17 -1.79
CA VAL A 6 7.35 7.26 -2.86
C VAL A 6 7.28 5.86 -2.26
N CYS A 7 6.15 5.22 -2.40
CA CYS A 7 5.93 3.89 -1.82
C CYS A 7 5.05 3.03 -2.72
N SER A 8 5.16 1.73 -2.52
CA SER A 8 4.34 0.77 -3.24
C SER A 8 3.08 0.49 -2.45
N CYS A 9 1.96 0.42 -3.13
CA CYS A 9 0.66 0.22 -2.52
C CYS A 9 -0.12 -0.83 -3.27
N ILE A 10 -1.00 -1.51 -2.54
CA ILE A 10 -1.87 -2.54 -3.11
C ILE A 10 -3.28 -2.34 -2.58
N THR A 11 -4.26 -2.68 -3.40
CA THR A 11 -5.66 -2.55 -3.00
C THR A 11 -6.07 -3.75 -2.16
N CYS A 12 -6.68 -3.49 -1.01
CA CYS A 12 -7.24 -4.57 -0.21
C CYS A 12 -8.44 -5.17 -0.94
N PRO A 13 -8.46 -6.48 -1.17
CA PRO A 13 -9.56 -7.10 -1.91
C PRO A 13 -10.89 -7.10 -1.16
N LYS A 14 -10.86 -6.86 0.13
CA LYS A 14 -12.08 -6.84 0.92
C LYS A 14 -12.72 -5.45 0.98
N CYS A 15 -11.94 -4.44 1.32
CA CYS A 15 -12.49 -3.10 1.53
C CYS A 15 -12.14 -2.09 0.44
N GLY A 16 -11.25 -2.45 -0.47
CA GLY A 16 -10.87 -1.56 -1.56
C GLY A 16 -9.96 -0.41 -1.17
N THR A 17 -9.53 -0.39 0.07
CA THR A 17 -8.59 0.63 0.55
C THR A 17 -7.19 0.33 0.02
N TRP A 18 -6.46 1.39 -0.31
CA TRP A 18 -5.06 1.22 -0.68
C TRP A 18 -4.23 1.00 0.57
N VAL A 19 -3.40 -0.02 0.54
CA VAL A 19 -2.54 -0.39 1.67
C VAL A 19 -1.11 -0.14 1.28
N VAL A 20 -0.38 0.59 2.12
CA VAL A 20 1.04 0.85 1.93
C VAL A 20 1.80 -0.41 2.33
N VAL A 21 2.55 -0.96 1.38
CA VAL A 21 3.26 -2.23 1.61
C VAL A 21 4.68 -1.97 2.07
N GLU A 22 5.43 -1.35 1.21
CA GLU A 22 6.81 -1.01 1.49
C GLU A 22 7.18 0.24 0.74
N ARG A 23 8.22 0.87 1.22
CA ARG A 23 8.73 2.08 0.61
C ARG A 23 9.19 1.82 -0.82
N GLU A 24 9.87 0.71 -0.98
CA GLU A 24 10.42 0.33 -2.26
C GLU A 24 10.57 -1.17 -2.31
N MET A 25 10.08 -1.78 -3.37
CA MET A 25 10.22 -3.22 -3.56
C MET A 25 11.10 -3.48 -4.76
N THR A 26 12.01 -4.43 -4.61
CA THR A 26 12.94 -4.76 -5.67
C THR A 26 12.28 -5.63 -6.72
N ARG A 27 12.82 -5.58 -7.93
CA ARG A 27 12.32 -6.41 -9.01
C ARG A 27 12.55 -7.90 -8.78
N GLU A 28 13.47 -8.22 -7.91
CA GLU A 28 13.80 -9.62 -7.62
C GLU A 28 12.63 -10.36 -6.97
N THR A 29 11.76 -9.63 -6.28
CA THR A 29 10.60 -10.24 -5.63
C THR A 29 9.36 -10.20 -6.50
N ASN A 30 9.50 -9.81 -7.76
CA ASN A 30 8.36 -9.61 -8.65
C ASN A 30 7.51 -10.86 -8.86
N LYS A 31 8.11 -12.03 -8.77
CA LYS A 31 7.41 -13.30 -8.98
C LYS A 31 6.88 -13.90 -7.69
N ASP A 32 7.34 -13.39 -6.57
CA ASP A 32 6.96 -13.94 -5.28
C ASP A 32 5.71 -13.24 -4.74
N LYS A 33 4.94 -14.00 -4.00
CA LYS A 33 3.79 -13.44 -3.30
C LYS A 33 4.24 -12.87 -1.97
N VAL A 34 3.73 -11.70 -1.66
CA VAL A 34 4.00 -11.04 -0.40
C VAL A 34 2.72 -11.02 0.42
N ASN A 35 2.82 -11.44 1.68
CA ASN A 35 1.68 -11.43 2.57
C ASN A 35 1.61 -10.12 3.31
N THR A 36 0.41 -9.58 3.42
CA THR A 36 0.20 -8.36 4.17
C THR A 36 -1.16 -8.39 4.86
N THR A 37 -1.35 -7.49 5.79
CA THR A 37 -2.61 -7.35 6.52
C THR A 37 -3.12 -5.94 6.33
N CYS A 38 -4.39 -5.83 5.98
CA CYS A 38 -5.00 -4.51 5.85
C CYS A 38 -5.04 -3.82 7.22
N PRO A 39 -4.44 -2.64 7.36
CA PRO A 39 -4.41 -1.95 8.65
C PRO A 39 -5.71 -1.22 8.98
N GLY A 40 -6.71 -1.31 8.11
CA GLY A 40 -8.00 -0.67 8.36
C GLY A 40 -8.64 -1.23 9.62
N PRO A 41 -9.18 -0.36 10.50
CA PRO A 41 -9.69 -0.80 11.80
C PRO A 41 -10.86 -1.76 11.71
N GLU A 42 -11.60 -1.74 10.62
CA GLU A 42 -12.75 -2.63 10.45
C GLU A 42 -12.49 -3.77 9.47
N CYS A 43 -11.29 -3.86 8.96
CA CYS A 43 -10.96 -4.85 7.95
C CYS A 43 -10.07 -5.97 8.50
N GLY A 44 -8.78 -5.68 8.66
CA GLY A 44 -7.84 -6.66 9.20
C GLY A 44 -7.62 -7.89 8.34
N LYS A 45 -8.07 -7.85 7.09
CA LYS A 45 -7.94 -9.02 6.22
C LYS A 45 -6.49 -9.26 5.83
N GLN A 46 -6.06 -10.50 5.93
CA GLN A 46 -4.76 -10.92 5.42
C GLN A 46 -4.92 -11.37 3.99
N PHE A 47 -4.00 -10.96 3.15
CA PHE A 47 -4.03 -11.36 1.75
C PHE A 47 -2.61 -11.36 1.18
N ALA A 48 -2.45 -12.06 0.07
CA ALA A 48 -1.19 -12.13 -0.63
C ALA A 48 -1.32 -11.44 -1.98
N PHE A 49 -0.23 -10.84 -2.42
CA PHE A 49 -0.20 -10.16 -3.71
C PHE A 49 1.17 -10.31 -4.35
N ALA A 50 1.24 -10.18 -5.67
CA ALA A 50 2.52 -10.16 -6.37
C ALA A 50 3.02 -8.73 -6.44
N VAL A 51 4.34 -8.55 -6.35
CA VAL A 51 4.93 -7.21 -6.40
C VAL A 51 4.52 -6.47 -7.67
N GLY A 52 4.40 -7.18 -8.78
CA GLY A 52 3.97 -6.57 -10.03
C GLY A 52 2.55 -6.01 -10.01
N GLU A 53 1.75 -6.38 -9.03
CA GLU A 53 0.39 -5.86 -8.88
C GLU A 53 0.35 -4.55 -8.11
N THR A 54 1.44 -4.16 -7.48
CA THR A 54 1.48 -2.92 -6.73
C THR A 54 1.58 -1.72 -7.65
N LYS A 55 1.10 -0.59 -7.15
CA LYS A 55 1.26 0.69 -7.82
C LYS A 55 2.06 1.61 -6.93
N VAL A 56 2.84 2.48 -7.56
CA VAL A 56 3.68 3.42 -6.84
C VAL A 56 2.93 4.73 -6.69
N PHE A 57 2.87 5.23 -5.48
CA PHE A 57 2.27 6.51 -5.17
C PHE A 57 3.25 7.38 -4.41
N GLU A 58 3.10 8.66 -4.59
CA GLU A 58 3.82 9.65 -3.81
C GLU A 58 2.87 10.16 -2.75
N LEU A 59 3.11 9.81 -1.50
CA LEU A 59 2.19 10.09 -0.41
C LEU A 59 2.76 11.12 0.55
N PRO A 60 1.89 11.98 1.12
CA PRO A 60 2.31 12.80 2.23
C PRO A 60 2.60 11.92 3.45
N MET A 61 3.43 12.43 4.35
CA MET A 61 3.90 11.65 5.49
C MET A 61 2.76 11.08 6.34
N ASN A 62 1.70 11.86 6.54
CA ASN A 62 0.60 11.42 7.37
C ASN A 62 -0.11 10.18 6.82
N LEU A 63 -0.26 10.09 5.50
CA LEU A 63 -0.86 8.92 4.89
C LEU A 63 0.09 7.72 4.92
N PHE A 64 1.37 7.98 4.71
CA PHE A 64 2.36 6.93 4.78
C PHE A 64 2.41 6.30 6.18
N GLU A 65 2.36 7.10 7.21
CA GLU A 65 2.39 6.62 8.59
C GLU A 65 1.11 5.87 8.95
N ARG A 66 -0.01 6.28 8.36
CA ARG A 66 -1.28 5.62 8.59
C ARG A 66 -1.34 4.25 7.95
N ARG A 67 -0.53 4.02 6.92
CA ARG A 67 -0.38 2.74 6.25
C ARG A 67 -1.56 2.33 5.36
N HIS A 68 -2.59 3.14 5.28
CA HIS A 68 -3.69 2.90 4.36
C HIS A 68 -4.35 4.23 4.01
N PHE A 69 -5.00 4.26 2.85
CA PHE A 69 -5.68 5.48 2.41
C PHE A 69 -6.70 5.14 1.34
N TYR A 70 -7.63 6.05 1.14
CA TYR A 70 -8.57 5.95 0.02
C TYR A 70 -8.04 6.79 -1.11
N ARG A 71 -8.35 6.36 -2.33
CA ARG A 71 -7.88 7.06 -3.52
C ARG A 71 -8.28 8.54 -3.51
N SER A 72 -9.46 8.84 -2.99
CA SER A 72 -9.94 10.21 -2.90
C SER A 72 -9.07 11.12 -2.03
N GLU A 73 -8.33 10.56 -1.11
CA GLU A 73 -7.47 11.33 -0.23
C GLU A 73 -6.24 11.90 -0.94
N LEU A 74 -5.97 11.40 -2.14
CA LEU A 74 -4.84 11.87 -2.93
C LEU A 74 -5.19 13.06 -3.83
N ALA A 75 -6.42 13.40 -3.92
CA ALA A 75 -6.88 14.48 -4.78
C ALA A 75 -6.48 15.86 -4.24
#